data_db45aa488e8297ef76819d58658ec152
#
_entry.id   db45aa488e8297ef76819d58658ec152
#
_cell.length_a   1.000
_cell.length_b   1.000
_cell.length_c   1.000
_cell.angle_alpha   90.00
_cell.angle_beta   90.00
_cell.angle_gamma   90.00
#
_symmetry.space_group_name_H-M   'P 1'
#
loop_
_entity.id
_entity.type
_entity.pdbx_description
1 polymer ?
#
loop_
_entity_poly.entity_id
_entity_poly.type
_entity_poly.pdbx_seq_one_letter_code
_entity_poly.pdbx_strand_id
1 'polypeptide(L)'
;MVIMALVPYVLEQTSAGERSMDIYSRLLNDRIIVLSDEVNSTTASLVVAQLLFLEGQDKDKDISLYINSPGGSVTDGMAIYDTMQYIKCDVSTICMGM
;
A
#
# COMPACT_ATOMS: atom_id res chain seq x y z
N MET A 1 4.84 1.47 -1.97
CA MET A 1 5.18 0.88 -2.26
C MET A 1 5.57 0.24 -2.54
N VAL A 2 5.25 0.67 -2.25
CA VAL A 2 5.65 0.02 -2.53
C VAL A 2 6.11 -0.52 -2.87
N ILE A 3 5.92 -0.48 -2.96
CA ILE A 3 6.41 -1.10 -3.25
C ILE A 3 6.86 -1.84 -3.61
N MET A 4 6.69 -2.12 -3.76
CA MET A 4 7.18 -2.82 -4.00
C MET A 4 7.44 -3.50 -4.47
N ALA A 5 7.02 -3.65 -4.68
CA ALA A 5 7.52 -4.15 -4.77
C ALA A 5 8.22 -4.08 -5.08
N LEU A 6 8.40 -3.76 -4.74
CA LEU A 6 9.11 -3.50 -4.91
C LEU A 6 9.67 -3.10 -5.29
N VAL A 7 9.54 -2.83 -5.35
CA VAL A 7 10.08 -2.35 -5.67
C VAL A 7 10.90 -2.42 -5.90
N PRO A 8 11.36 -2.55 -5.92
CA PRO A 8 12.22 -2.34 -6.10
C PRO A 8 13.06 -2.24 -6.43
N TYR A 9 13.48 -2.15 -6.47
CA TYR A 9 14.24 -1.75 -6.68
C TYR A 9 14.76 -1.49 -7.40
N VAL A 10 14.76 -1.58 -7.64
CA VAL A 10 15.02 -1.04 -8.24
C VAL A 10 15.08 -0.43 -8.73
N LEU A 11 15.17 -0.20 -8.91
CA LEU A 11 15.08 0.76 -9.19
C LEU A 11 15.96 1.41 -10.01
N GLU A 12 16.71 1.22 -10.37
CA GLU A 12 17.42 1.69 -11.02
C GLU A 12 17.11 2.20 -11.90
N GLN A 13 17.11 2.51 -12.16
CA GLN A 13 16.90 2.75 -12.74
C GLN A 13 16.65 3.45 -13.85
N THR A 14 15.70 3.30 -14.52
CA THR A 14 15.30 4.06 -15.68
C THR A 14 14.45 5.23 -15.24
N SER A 15 14.31 6.24 -16.07
CA SER A 15 13.47 7.39 -15.70
C SER A 15 12.02 6.96 -15.55
N ALA A 16 11.58 5.94 -16.28
CA ALA A 16 10.22 5.42 -16.11
C ALA A 16 10.02 4.82 -14.73
N GLY A 17 11.02 4.09 -14.23
CA GLY A 17 10.95 3.54 -12.87
C GLY A 17 10.94 4.62 -11.83
N GLU A 18 11.75 5.66 -12.02
CA GLU A 18 11.78 6.78 -11.10
C GLU A 18 10.45 7.51 -11.05
N ARG A 19 9.79 7.67 -12.20
CA ARG A 19 8.49 8.31 -12.23
C ARG A 19 7.44 7.50 -11.49
N SER A 20 7.48 6.17 -11.63
CA SER A 20 6.54 5.31 -10.92
C SER A 20 6.69 5.47 -9.42
N MET A 21 7.93 5.52 -8.93
CA MET A 21 8.17 5.70 -7.50
C MET A 21 7.73 7.08 -7.04
N ASP A 22 7.93 8.10 -7.87
CA ASP A 22 7.47 9.45 -7.54
C ASP A 22 5.95 9.49 -7.42
N ILE A 23 5.24 8.80 -8.31
CA ILE A 23 3.78 8.77 -8.27
C ILE A 23 3.30 8.11 -6.99
N TYR A 24 3.87 6.96 -6.63
CA TYR A 24 3.48 6.27 -5.40
C TYR A 24 3.78 7.11 -4.16
N SER A 25 4.94 7.76 -4.14
CA SER A 25 5.31 8.62 -3.02
C SER A 25 4.36 9.81 -2.92
N ARG A 26 3.99 10.38 -4.05
CA ARG A 26 3.06 11.50 -4.09
C ARG A 26 1.69 11.10 -3.55
N LEU A 27 1.21 9.92 -3.98
CA LEU A 27 -0.07 9.41 -3.51
C LEU A 27 -0.04 9.16 -2.02
N LEU A 28 1.08 8.62 -1.53
CA LEU A 28 1.22 8.36 -0.11
C LEU A 28 1.16 9.64 0.71
N ASN A 29 1.70 10.72 0.20
CA ASN A 29 1.59 12.02 0.86
C ASN A 29 0.14 12.45 1.01
N ASP A 30 -0.72 12.04 0.09
CA ASP A 30 -2.15 12.34 0.15
C ASP A 30 -2.92 11.23 0.89
N ARG A 31 -2.20 10.35 1.59
CA ARG A 31 -2.75 9.27 2.39
C ARG A 31 -3.48 8.24 1.53
N ILE A 32 -2.91 7.97 0.36
CA ILE A 32 -3.42 6.98 -0.58
C ILE A 32 -2.40 5.86 -0.71
N ILE A 33 -2.84 4.63 -0.46
CA ILE A 33 -2.02 3.45 -0.63
C ILE A 33 -2.56 2.65 -1.81
N VAL A 34 -1.68 2.19 -2.68
CA VAL A 34 -2.08 1.43 -3.86
C VAL A 34 -1.51 0.02 -3.76
N LEU A 35 -2.39 -0.98 -3.82
CA LEU A 35 -2.02 -2.39 -3.90
C LEU A 35 -2.43 -2.89 -5.28
N SER A 36 -1.48 -2.97 -6.20
CA SER A 36 -1.77 -3.32 -7.58
C SER A 36 -1.09 -4.62 -8.00
N ASP A 37 -0.70 -5.43 -7.03
CA ASP A 37 0.01 -6.67 -7.29
C ASP A 37 -0.65 -7.78 -6.49
N GLU A 38 -0.14 -9.00 -6.66
CA GLU A 38 -0.63 -10.15 -5.92
C GLU A 38 -0.40 -9.97 -4.43
N VAL A 39 -1.33 -10.47 -3.61
CA VAL A 39 -1.18 -10.42 -2.16
C VAL A 39 -0.27 -11.57 -1.71
N ASN A 40 0.89 -11.22 -1.21
CA ASN A 40 1.85 -12.17 -0.66
C ASN A 40 2.54 -11.50 0.53
N SER A 41 3.51 -12.19 1.14
CA SER A 41 4.14 -11.65 2.35
C SER A 41 4.84 -10.32 2.09
N THR A 42 5.43 -10.14 0.93
CA THR A 42 6.13 -8.89 0.60
C THR A 42 5.16 -7.74 0.41
N THR A 43 4.13 -7.92 -0.41
CA THR A 43 3.18 -6.84 -0.67
C THR A 43 2.36 -6.53 0.57
N ALA A 44 1.99 -7.54 1.35
CA ALA A 44 1.25 -7.31 2.59
C ALA A 44 2.09 -6.52 3.58
N SER A 45 3.38 -6.85 3.72
CA SER A 45 4.26 -6.12 4.61
C SER A 45 4.39 -4.66 4.21
N LEU A 46 4.46 -4.38 2.91
CA LEU A 46 4.56 -3.01 2.44
C LEU A 46 3.29 -2.22 2.74
N VAL A 47 2.12 -2.84 2.55
CA VAL A 47 0.86 -2.17 2.86
C VAL A 47 0.75 -1.91 4.35
N VAL A 48 1.08 -2.91 5.18
CA VAL A 48 1.03 -2.76 6.63
C VAL A 48 1.97 -1.63 7.07
N ALA A 49 3.19 -1.60 6.54
CA ALA A 49 4.15 -0.56 6.89
C ALA A 49 3.63 0.83 6.53
N GLN A 50 2.99 0.96 5.37
CA GLN A 50 2.44 2.24 4.94
C GLN A 50 1.27 2.67 5.82
N LEU A 51 0.41 1.72 6.20
CA LEU A 51 -0.70 2.03 7.11
C LEU A 51 -0.17 2.55 8.44
N LEU A 52 0.83 1.88 9.00
CA LEU A 52 1.40 2.29 10.29
C LEU A 52 2.12 3.63 10.17
N PHE A 53 2.80 3.86 9.05
CA PHE A 53 3.48 5.13 8.80
C PHE A 53 2.49 6.29 8.77
N LEU A 54 1.37 6.11 8.05
CA LEU A 54 0.37 7.17 7.93
C LEU A 54 -0.33 7.41 9.26
N GLU A 55 -0.60 6.36 10.03
CA GLU A 55 -1.17 6.56 11.35
C GLU A 55 -0.22 7.36 12.24
N GLY A 56 1.07 7.08 12.16
CA GLY A 56 2.06 7.80 12.94
C GLY A 56 2.12 9.28 12.60
N GLN A 57 1.81 9.63 11.34
CA GLN A 57 1.81 11.04 10.95
C GLN A 57 0.57 11.77 11.45
N ASP A 58 -0.60 11.16 11.36
CA ASP A 58 -1.84 11.78 11.83
C ASP A 58 -2.90 10.69 11.98
N LYS A 59 -3.19 10.35 13.22
CA LYS A 59 -4.11 9.27 13.53
C LYS A 59 -5.57 9.65 13.31
N ASP A 60 -5.84 10.91 13.04
CA ASP A 60 -7.22 11.40 12.91
C ASP A 60 -7.65 11.60 11.46
N LYS A 61 -6.76 11.41 10.50
CA LYS A 61 -7.08 11.58 9.09
C LYS A 61 -7.29 10.25 8.40
N ASP A 62 -8.23 10.24 7.47
CA ASP A 62 -8.60 9.04 6.73
C ASP A 62 -7.49 8.58 5.81
N ILE A 63 -7.46 7.27 5.55
CA ILE A 63 -6.55 6.65 4.61
C ILE A 63 -7.39 5.97 3.53
N SER A 64 -6.97 6.09 2.29
CA SER A 64 -7.60 5.40 1.17
C SER A 64 -6.69 4.29 0.68
N LEU A 65 -7.22 3.08 0.58
CA LEU A 65 -6.48 1.92 0.08
C LEU A 65 -7.14 1.44 -1.20
N TYR A 66 -6.45 1.64 -2.32
CA TYR A 66 -6.91 1.21 -3.63
C TYR A 66 -6.36 -0.17 -3.93
N ILE A 67 -7.23 -1.12 -4.20
CA ILE A 67 -6.84 -2.49 -4.44
C ILE A 67 -7.21 -2.87 -5.87
N ASN A 68 -6.19 -3.20 -6.66
CA ASN A 68 -6.34 -3.71 -8.02
C ASN A 68 -5.49 -4.96 -8.13
N SER A 69 -5.91 -6.02 -7.43
CA SER A 69 -5.10 -7.22 -7.26
C SER A 69 -5.92 -8.45 -7.65
N PRO A 70 -5.28 -9.44 -8.25
CA PRO A 70 -5.97 -10.70 -8.56
C PRO A 70 -6.26 -11.54 -7.32
N GLY A 71 -5.79 -11.09 -6.15
CA GLY A 71 -5.91 -11.85 -4.92
C GLY A 71 -4.58 -12.41 -4.51
N GLY A 72 -4.60 -13.58 -3.86
CA GLY A 72 -3.37 -14.22 -3.42
C GLY A 72 -3.54 -14.86 -2.05
N SER A 73 -2.56 -14.67 -1.19
CA SER A 73 -2.54 -15.32 0.12
C SER A 73 -3.60 -14.75 1.05
N VAL A 74 -4.48 -15.63 1.53
CA VAL A 74 -5.53 -15.24 2.50
C VAL A 74 -4.88 -14.81 3.81
N THR A 75 -3.86 -15.53 4.25
CA THR A 75 -3.17 -15.21 5.50
C THR A 75 -2.56 -13.82 5.45
N ASP A 76 -1.89 -13.49 4.33
CA ASP A 76 -1.28 -12.18 4.19
C ASP A 76 -2.34 -11.09 4.05
N GLY A 77 -3.45 -11.39 3.39
CA GLY A 77 -4.58 -10.45 3.32
C GLY A 77 -5.17 -10.18 4.68
N MET A 78 -5.21 -11.18 5.55
CA MET A 78 -5.71 -11.00 6.91
C MET A 78 -4.80 -10.09 7.72
N ALA A 79 -3.49 -10.12 7.47
CA ALA A 79 -2.57 -9.22 8.15
C ALA A 79 -2.88 -7.77 7.82
N ILE A 80 -3.20 -7.48 6.55
CA ILE A 80 -3.61 -6.14 6.15
C ILE A 80 -4.91 -5.75 6.84
N TYR A 81 -5.89 -6.65 6.83
CA TYR A 81 -7.19 -6.39 7.44
C TYR A 81 -7.05 -6.10 8.93
N ASP A 82 -6.26 -6.94 9.63
CA ASP A 82 -6.07 -6.75 11.07
C ASP A 82 -5.40 -5.42 11.38
N THR A 83 -4.45 -5.00 10.55
CA THR A 83 -3.81 -3.70 10.72
C THR A 83 -4.80 -2.57 10.55
N MET A 84 -5.68 -2.66 9.54
CA MET A 84 -6.71 -1.64 9.34
C MET A 84 -7.64 -1.53 10.54
N GLN A 85 -7.91 -2.66 11.22
CA GLN A 85 -8.74 -2.64 12.42
C GLN A 85 -7.99 -2.11 13.62
N TYR A 86 -6.67 -2.28 13.64
CA TYR A 86 -5.84 -1.88 14.77
C TYR A 86 -5.60 -0.37 14.82
N ILE A 87 -5.33 0.24 13.66
CA ILE A 87 -4.99 1.67 13.63
C ILE A 87 -6.23 2.52 13.88
N LYS A 88 -6.01 3.77 14.29
CA LYS A 88 -7.10 4.68 14.66
C LYS A 88 -7.67 5.42 13.47
N CYS A 89 -6.92 5.52 12.38
CA CYS A 89 -7.43 6.13 11.16
C CYS A 89 -8.56 5.29 10.58
N ASP A 90 -9.56 5.95 10.00
CA ASP A 90 -10.54 5.26 9.18
C ASP A 90 -9.92 4.94 7.84
N VAL A 91 -10.08 3.70 7.38
CA VAL A 91 -9.51 3.25 6.12
C VAL A 91 -10.65 2.91 5.17
N SER A 92 -10.70 3.62 4.05
CA SER A 92 -11.64 3.30 2.98
C SER A 92 -10.93 2.41 1.95
N THR A 93 -11.55 1.30 1.59
CA THR A 93 -10.98 0.42 0.59
C THR A 93 -11.77 0.54 -0.71
N ILE A 94 -11.06 0.68 -1.81
CA ILE A 94 -11.65 0.76 -3.14
C ILE A 94 -11.06 -0.38 -3.97
N CYS A 95 -11.91 -1.34 -4.32
CA CYS A 95 -11.47 -2.49 -5.11
C CYS A 95 -11.82 -2.26 -6.57
N MET A 96 -10.83 -2.44 -7.44
CA MET A 96 -10.99 -2.19 -8.86
C MET A 96 -10.50 -3.38 -9.65
N GLY A 97 -11.14 -3.64 -10.80
CA GLY A 97 -10.65 -4.63 -11.74
C GLY A 97 -10.73 -6.08 -11.27
N MET A 98 -11.54 -6.36 -10.32
CA MET A 98 -11.65 -7.70 -9.75
C MET A 98 -12.75 -8.50 -10.44
#